data_4936b2d13b53ac74ce8aa31856557d7d
#
_entry.id   4936b2d13b53ac74ce8aa31856557d7d
#
_cell.length_a   1.000
_cell.length_b   1.000
_cell.length_c   1.000
_cell.angle_alpha   90.00
_cell.angle_beta   90.00
_cell.angle_gamma   90.00
#
_symmetry.space_group_name_H-M   'P 1'
#
loop_
_entity.id
_entity.type
_entity.pdbx_description
1 polymer ?
#
loop_
_entity_poly.entity_id
_entity_poly.type
_entity_poly.pdbx_seq_one_letter_code
_entity_poly.pdbx_strand_id
1 'polypeptide(L)'
;MSTTQVPLMQATVTKDEATNLTVIEQSLVALAGTNVAAGAVGSVSVGSSTTEVLAAGAKRERVVLTNDSDEKIYVAVGASAESAKGIPLAANGGTVILTPSGGCKMAINAICASGGKALAYQTLSTP
;
A
#
# COMPACT_ATOMS: atom_id res chain seq x y z
N MET A 1 -32.08 -15.45 45.95
CA MET A 1 -31.70 -15.23 45.47
C MET A 1 -31.71 -15.24 44.92
N SER A 2 -31.65 -14.78 44.84
CA SER A 2 -31.35 -14.47 44.32
C SER A 2 -31.28 -14.28 43.60
N THR A 3 -31.57 -14.21 43.36
CA THR A 3 -31.44 -13.86 42.53
C THR A 3 -30.77 -13.48 42.12
N THR A 4 -30.48 -13.43 42.65
CA THR A 4 -29.67 -12.82 42.36
C THR A 4 -28.61 -13.10 41.59
N GLN A 5 -28.02 -13.95 41.46
CA GLN A 5 -26.91 -14.08 40.65
C GLN A 5 -27.13 -13.68 39.24
N VAL A 6 -28.26 -13.69 38.77
CA VAL A 6 -28.57 -13.18 37.42
C VAL A 6 -28.24 -11.71 37.27
N PRO A 7 -28.64 -10.85 38.17
CA PRO A 7 -28.23 -9.45 38.10
C PRO A 7 -26.73 -9.27 38.14
N LEU A 8 -26.06 -10.02 38.96
CA LEU A 8 -24.61 -9.91 39.02
C LEU A 8 -23.94 -10.30 37.75
N MET A 9 -24.40 -11.35 37.12
CA MET A 9 -23.84 -11.78 35.87
C MET A 9 -24.09 -10.76 34.76
N GLN A 10 -25.25 -10.18 34.76
CA GLN A 10 -25.56 -9.17 33.76
C GLN A 10 -24.66 -7.95 33.89
N ALA A 11 -24.37 -7.54 35.09
CA ALA A 11 -23.48 -6.40 35.30
C ALA A 11 -22.08 -6.71 34.76
N THR A 12 -21.60 -7.90 35.00
CA THR A 12 -20.27 -8.30 34.52
C THR A 12 -20.23 -8.33 33.02
N VAL A 13 -21.24 -8.92 32.39
CA VAL A 13 -21.30 -9.00 30.94
C VAL A 13 -21.34 -7.62 30.31
N THR A 14 -22.13 -6.73 30.88
CA THR A 14 -22.23 -5.35 30.36
C THR A 14 -20.86 -4.66 30.37
N LYS A 15 -20.11 -4.85 31.44
CA LYS A 15 -18.79 -4.25 31.54
C LYS A 15 -17.85 -4.77 30.45
N ASP A 16 -17.86 -6.07 30.23
CA ASP A 16 -17.02 -6.67 29.20
C ASP A 16 -17.45 -6.24 27.83
N GLU A 17 -18.73 -6.12 27.59
CA GLU A 17 -19.23 -5.64 26.31
C GLU A 17 -18.74 -4.22 26.00
N ALA A 18 -18.74 -3.35 26.99
CA ALA A 18 -18.25 -1.98 26.78
C ALA A 18 -16.79 -1.98 26.37
N THR A 19 -15.96 -2.81 26.99
CA THR A 19 -14.55 -2.92 26.63
C THR A 19 -14.38 -3.45 25.23
N ASN A 20 -15.14 -4.48 24.87
CA ASN A 20 -15.07 -5.07 23.54
C ASN A 20 -15.50 -4.09 22.46
N LEU A 21 -16.54 -3.31 22.72
CA LEU A 21 -17.00 -2.30 21.75
C LEU A 21 -15.92 -1.26 21.49
N THR A 22 -15.19 -0.83 22.52
CA THR A 22 -14.11 0.11 22.34
C THR A 22 -13.01 -0.44 21.43
N VAL A 23 -12.64 -1.69 21.62
CA VAL A 23 -11.62 -2.34 20.79
C VAL A 23 -12.12 -2.46 19.36
N ILE A 24 -13.36 -2.83 19.16
CA ILE A 24 -13.93 -2.95 17.80
C ILE A 24 -13.94 -1.61 17.10
N GLU A 25 -14.31 -0.54 17.79
CA GLU A 25 -14.31 0.78 17.19
C GLU A 25 -12.91 1.19 16.70
N GLN A 26 -11.89 0.93 17.49
CA GLN A 26 -10.52 1.22 17.09
C GLN A 26 -10.11 0.41 15.87
N SER A 27 -10.51 -0.85 15.83
CA SER A 27 -10.20 -1.71 14.68
C SER A 27 -10.90 -1.22 13.42
N LEU A 28 -12.14 -0.78 13.53
CA LEU A 28 -12.89 -0.26 12.38
C LEU A 28 -12.26 1.03 11.85
N VAL A 29 -11.79 1.90 12.71
CA VAL A 29 -11.11 3.12 12.29
C VAL A 29 -9.85 2.77 11.49
N ALA A 30 -9.07 1.81 11.95
CA ALA A 30 -7.88 1.36 11.23
C ALA A 30 -8.24 0.76 9.87
N LEU A 31 -9.28 -0.08 9.83
CA LEU A 31 -9.73 -0.70 8.58
C LEU A 31 -10.29 0.31 7.59
N ALA A 32 -10.90 1.38 8.08
CA ALA A 32 -11.44 2.42 7.22
C ALA A 32 -10.35 3.27 6.56
N GLY A 33 -9.10 3.06 6.90
CA GLY A 33 -8.01 3.77 6.27
C GLY A 33 -7.78 5.18 6.78
N THR A 34 -8.41 5.55 7.90
CA THR A 34 -8.21 6.87 8.50
C THR A 34 -6.85 7.00 9.17
N ASN A 35 -6.08 5.91 9.21
CA ASN A 35 -4.81 5.83 9.90
C ASN A 35 -3.65 5.78 8.91
N VAL A 36 -3.72 6.61 7.88
CA VAL A 36 -2.69 6.68 6.85
C VAL A 36 -2.00 8.02 6.92
N ALA A 37 -0.70 8.01 6.82
CA ALA A 37 0.13 9.21 6.78
C ALA A 37 0.65 9.46 5.37
N ALA A 38 1.00 10.68 5.07
CA ALA A 38 1.65 11.04 3.82
C ALA A 38 3.00 10.31 3.72
N GLY A 39 3.30 9.82 2.54
CA GLY A 39 4.58 9.20 2.26
C GLY A 39 5.46 10.09 1.40
N ALA A 40 6.20 9.49 0.49
CA ALA A 40 7.14 10.18 -0.38
C ALA A 40 6.51 10.47 -1.73
N VAL A 41 6.91 11.56 -2.34
CA VAL A 41 6.55 11.95 -3.71
C VAL A 41 7.86 12.15 -4.47
N GLY A 42 7.94 11.59 -5.67
CA GLY A 42 9.15 11.76 -6.47
C GLY A 42 9.04 11.14 -7.85
N SER A 43 10.17 11.08 -8.52
CA SER A 43 10.26 10.40 -9.80
C SER A 43 11.63 9.73 -9.93
N VAL A 44 11.69 8.72 -10.78
CA VAL A 44 12.91 7.94 -11.04
C VAL A 44 13.13 7.90 -12.54
N SER A 45 14.38 8.05 -12.95
CA SER A 45 14.77 7.83 -14.34
C SER A 45 14.97 6.34 -14.55
N VAL A 46 14.08 5.72 -15.31
CA VAL A 46 14.09 4.27 -15.56
C VAL A 46 15.07 3.97 -16.68
N GLY A 47 15.94 3.02 -16.44
CA GLY A 47 16.96 2.63 -17.42
C GLY A 47 16.53 1.53 -18.36
N SER A 48 17.42 1.17 -19.27
CA SER A 48 17.21 0.04 -20.18
C SER A 48 17.57 -1.31 -19.53
N SER A 49 17.99 -1.29 -18.29
CA SER A 49 18.13 -2.48 -17.44
C SER A 49 17.28 -2.26 -16.20
N THR A 50 17.09 -3.33 -15.42
CA THR A 50 16.25 -3.21 -14.22
C THR A 50 16.74 -2.06 -13.34
N THR A 51 15.82 -1.19 -12.96
CA THR A 51 16.10 0.02 -12.17
C THR A 51 15.22 0.00 -10.94
N GLU A 52 15.80 0.14 -9.76
CA GLU A 52 15.01 0.20 -8.55
C GLU A 52 14.27 1.54 -8.47
N VAL A 53 12.96 1.47 -8.38
CA VAL A 53 12.10 2.64 -8.21
C VAL A 53 11.92 2.96 -6.73
N LEU A 54 11.59 1.93 -5.95
CA LEU A 54 11.41 2.04 -4.52
C LEU A 54 11.97 0.79 -3.85
N ALA A 55 12.73 0.98 -2.79
CA ALA A 55 13.15 -0.12 -1.94
C ALA A 55 11.96 -0.66 -1.16
N ALA A 56 12.07 -1.88 -0.61
CA ALA A 56 11.01 -2.44 0.23
C ALA A 56 10.73 -1.51 1.40
N GLY A 57 9.45 -1.40 1.76
CA GLY A 57 9.04 -0.53 2.86
C GLY A 57 7.90 -1.14 3.65
N ALA A 58 8.18 -1.60 4.87
CA ALA A 58 7.22 -2.33 5.68
C ALA A 58 5.99 -1.50 6.10
N LYS A 59 6.14 -0.18 6.15
CA LYS A 59 5.05 0.71 6.57
C LYS A 59 4.24 1.26 5.41
N ARG A 60 4.59 0.90 4.19
CA ARG A 60 3.91 1.42 3.01
C ARG A 60 2.53 0.77 2.87
N GLU A 61 1.50 1.59 2.67
CA GLU A 61 0.11 1.13 2.52
C GLU A 61 -0.40 1.29 1.10
N ARG A 62 0.24 2.15 0.31
CA ARG A 62 -0.14 2.35 -1.09
C ARG A 62 1.01 2.95 -1.86
N VAL A 63 1.14 2.53 -3.10
CA VAL A 63 2.07 3.14 -4.07
C VAL A 63 1.30 3.43 -5.33
N VAL A 64 1.39 4.65 -5.82
CA VAL A 64 0.87 5.03 -7.12
C VAL A 64 2.07 5.30 -8.02
N LEU A 65 2.10 4.63 -9.16
CA LEU A 65 3.15 4.80 -10.17
C LEU A 65 2.52 5.31 -11.44
N THR A 66 3.08 6.37 -12.01
CA THR A 66 2.59 6.94 -13.26
C THR A 66 3.74 7.10 -14.24
N ASN A 67 3.54 6.58 -15.43
CA ASN A 67 4.52 6.73 -16.50
C ASN A 67 4.39 8.12 -17.11
N ASP A 68 5.31 9.01 -16.73
CA ASP A 68 5.33 10.39 -17.24
C ASP A 68 6.37 10.52 -18.33
N SER A 69 6.36 9.58 -19.28
CA SER A 69 7.29 9.57 -20.40
C SER A 69 6.58 9.20 -21.70
N ASP A 70 7.32 9.28 -22.78
CA ASP A 70 6.82 8.99 -24.11
C ASP A 70 7.02 7.52 -24.53
N GLU A 71 7.42 6.67 -23.59
CA GLU A 71 7.71 5.27 -23.88
C GLU A 71 7.10 4.36 -22.81
N LYS A 72 6.66 3.17 -23.22
CA LYS A 72 6.11 2.20 -22.28
C LYS A 72 7.17 1.78 -21.27
N ILE A 73 6.76 1.66 -20.01
CA ILE A 73 7.60 1.20 -18.90
C ILE A 73 6.99 -0.07 -18.32
N TYR A 74 7.82 -1.09 -18.10
CA TYR A 74 7.37 -2.33 -17.45
C TYR A 74 7.83 -2.30 -15.99
N VAL A 75 6.92 -2.65 -15.09
CA VAL A 75 7.15 -2.63 -13.64
C VAL A 75 7.11 -4.05 -13.10
N ALA A 76 8.05 -4.38 -12.22
CA ALA A 76 8.08 -5.64 -11.49
C ALA A 76 8.04 -5.37 -9.99
N VAL A 77 7.21 -6.12 -9.28
CA VAL A 77 7.06 -6.01 -7.83
C VAL A 77 7.75 -7.19 -7.18
N GLY A 78 8.73 -6.90 -6.33
CA GLY A 78 9.47 -7.94 -5.62
C GLY A 78 10.45 -8.73 -6.47
N ALA A 79 10.75 -8.26 -7.68
CA ALA A 79 11.63 -8.97 -8.61
C ALA A 79 12.32 -7.98 -9.53
N SER A 80 13.34 -8.46 -10.24
CA SER A 80 13.99 -7.66 -11.28
C SER A 80 13.03 -7.41 -12.42
N ALA A 81 13.07 -6.21 -12.98
CA ALA A 81 12.23 -5.86 -14.11
C ALA A 81 12.83 -6.45 -15.41
N GLU A 82 11.96 -6.95 -16.27
CA GLU A 82 12.35 -7.50 -17.56
C GLU A 82 11.46 -6.90 -18.65
N SER A 83 12.06 -6.65 -19.81
CA SER A 83 11.33 -6.07 -20.94
C SER A 83 10.19 -7.01 -21.37
N ALA A 84 9.03 -6.43 -21.63
CA ALA A 84 7.83 -7.12 -22.06
C ALA A 84 7.24 -8.06 -21.02
N LYS A 85 7.62 -7.89 -19.75
CA LYS A 85 7.11 -8.73 -18.66
C LYS A 85 6.69 -7.87 -17.47
N GLY A 86 5.76 -8.38 -16.67
CA GLY A 86 5.27 -7.71 -15.49
C GLY A 86 4.10 -6.78 -15.81
N ILE A 87 4.11 -5.61 -15.22
CA ILE A 87 3.01 -4.64 -15.32
C ILE A 87 3.39 -3.59 -16.36
N PRO A 88 2.72 -3.54 -17.52
CA PRO A 88 3.01 -2.50 -18.51
C PRO A 88 2.31 -1.20 -18.15
N LEU A 89 3.04 -0.11 -18.18
CA LEU A 89 2.50 1.22 -18.03
C LEU A 89 2.61 1.94 -19.36
N ALA A 90 1.47 2.28 -19.94
CA ALA A 90 1.44 2.97 -21.23
C ALA A 90 2.12 4.33 -21.13
N ALA A 91 2.70 4.79 -22.24
CA ALA A 91 3.30 6.11 -22.30
C ALA A 91 2.26 7.20 -22.01
N ASN A 92 2.75 8.31 -21.51
CA ASN A 92 1.95 9.52 -21.30
C ASN A 92 0.77 9.32 -20.35
N GLY A 93 1.03 8.75 -19.19
CA GLY A 93 0.05 8.71 -18.10
C GLY A 93 -0.40 7.33 -17.65
N GLY A 94 0.15 6.25 -18.18
CA GLY A 94 -0.18 4.91 -17.67
C GLY A 94 0.09 4.83 -16.17
N THR A 95 -0.88 4.34 -15.42
CA THR A 95 -0.85 4.37 -13.95
C THR A 95 -1.19 3.01 -13.37
N VAL A 96 -0.51 2.65 -12.29
CA VAL A 96 -0.87 1.48 -11.47
C VAL A 96 -0.90 1.89 -10.01
N ILE A 97 -1.85 1.32 -9.27
CA ILE A 97 -1.98 1.54 -7.84
C ILE A 97 -1.72 0.20 -7.15
N LEU A 98 -0.71 0.18 -6.28
CA LEU A 98 -0.37 -1.01 -5.52
C LEU A 98 -0.84 -0.85 -4.08
N THR A 99 -1.47 -1.90 -3.56
CA THR A 99 -1.99 -1.99 -2.19
C THR A 99 -1.19 -3.04 -1.44
N PRO A 100 -1.41 -3.24 -0.14
CA PRO A 100 -0.69 -4.29 0.58
C PRO A 100 -0.83 -5.67 -0.04
N SER A 101 -2.02 -6.03 -0.49
CA SER A 101 -2.23 -7.33 -1.16
C SER A 101 -1.60 -7.38 -2.55
N GLY A 102 -1.33 -6.23 -3.15
CA GLY A 102 -0.67 -6.12 -4.45
C GLY A 102 0.83 -5.95 -4.37
N GLY A 103 1.40 -6.02 -3.17
CA GLY A 103 2.84 -5.98 -3.02
C GLY A 103 3.43 -4.58 -2.83
N CYS A 104 2.64 -3.61 -2.37
CA CYS A 104 3.15 -2.23 -2.22
C CYS A 104 4.30 -2.12 -1.21
N LYS A 105 4.49 -3.13 -0.36
CA LYS A 105 5.57 -3.14 0.63
C LYS A 105 6.86 -3.76 0.10
N MET A 106 6.80 -4.38 -1.06
CA MET A 106 7.96 -4.99 -1.68
C MET A 106 8.79 -3.97 -2.45
N ALA A 107 10.02 -4.33 -2.78
CA ALA A 107 10.83 -3.52 -3.67
C ALA A 107 10.17 -3.47 -5.06
N ILE A 108 10.21 -2.30 -5.68
CA ILE A 108 9.60 -2.09 -6.99
C ILE A 108 10.69 -1.70 -7.97
N ASN A 109 10.77 -2.42 -9.08
CA ASN A 109 11.73 -2.19 -10.13
C ASN A 109 11.01 -1.88 -11.44
N ALA A 110 11.69 -1.23 -12.36
CA ALA A 110 11.14 -0.88 -13.65
C ALA A 110 12.20 -0.94 -14.73
N ILE A 111 11.76 -1.03 -15.98
CA ILE A 111 12.63 -1.09 -17.15
C ILE A 111 11.90 -0.48 -18.35
N CYS A 112 12.64 0.17 -19.23
CA CYS A 112 12.12 0.65 -20.49
C CYS A 112 13.15 0.40 -21.61
N ALA A 113 12.72 0.45 -22.86
CA ALA A 113 13.58 0.06 -23.97
C ALA A 113 14.75 1.01 -24.20
N SER A 114 14.50 2.32 -24.14
CA SER A 114 15.53 3.31 -24.47
C SER A 114 16.31 3.83 -23.28
N GLY A 115 15.79 3.66 -22.07
CA GLY A 115 16.38 4.24 -20.86
C GLY A 115 16.10 5.73 -20.72
N GLY A 116 16.37 6.26 -19.54
CA GLY A 116 16.20 7.69 -19.26
C GLY A 116 14.77 8.18 -19.26
N LYS A 117 13.81 7.34 -18.92
CA LYS A 117 12.38 7.67 -18.95
C LYS A 117 11.84 7.89 -17.56
N ALA A 118 11.06 8.94 -17.37
CA ALA A 118 10.58 9.34 -16.04
C ALA A 118 9.39 8.49 -15.60
N LEU A 119 9.48 7.97 -14.40
CA LEU A 119 8.39 7.26 -13.71
C LEU A 119 8.12 7.99 -12.41
N ALA A 120 6.96 8.60 -12.30
CA ALA A 120 6.56 9.32 -11.10
C ALA A 120 5.94 8.38 -10.09
N TYR A 121 6.12 8.68 -8.81
CA TYR A 121 5.54 7.86 -7.76
C TYR A 121 5.05 8.71 -6.59
N GLN A 122 4.08 8.18 -5.88
CA GLN A 122 3.66 8.67 -4.59
C GLN A 122 3.35 7.48 -3.69
N THR A 123 3.81 7.54 -2.45
CA THR A 123 3.54 6.50 -1.46
C THR A 123 2.68 7.07 -0.34
N LEU A 124 1.90 6.19 0.28
CA LEU A 124 1.21 6.47 1.54
C LEU A 124 1.65 5.40 2.52
N SER A 125 1.84 5.79 3.76
CA SER A 125 2.38 4.90 4.79
C SER A 125 1.53 4.94 6.05
N THR A 126 1.72 3.96 6.93
CA THR A 126 1.13 4.03 8.28
C THR A 126 1.86 5.11 9.07
N PRO A 127 1.15 5.77 9.99
CA PRO A 127 1.74 6.81 10.83
C PRO A 127 2.87 6.31 11.70
#